data_92f6adef2e87121941c4991a66cfd300
#
_entry.id   92f6adef2e87121941c4991a66cfd300
#
_cell.length_a   1.000
_cell.length_b   1.000
_cell.length_c   1.000
_cell.angle_alpha   90.00
_cell.angle_beta   90.00
_cell.angle_gamma   90.00
#
_symmetry.space_group_name_H-M   'P 1'
#
loop_
_entity.id
_entity.type
_entity.pdbx_description
1 polymer ?
#
loop_
_entity_poly.entity_id
_entity_poly.type
_entity_poly.pdbx_seq_one_letter_code
_entity_poly.pdbx_strand_id
1 'polypeptide(L)'
;MTEKVLSNKKNGMIALILVVAIYIIAPFLLLFIANNGWLILRPLRVLILAVCCLWLTFGWIFLLGLKVLKPQEALVLTLFGKYYGTLKDAGFYYVNPFCGAINPAAKTKLSQSGDVSTEAVVTGDGTKASINVPVRKQISLKVMTLSNSRQKINDCLGNPVEISIAVMWKVVDTAKAVFNVDNYKEYLSLQCDSALRDVVRIYPYDIAPNVDTTGDGIADEGSLRGSSELVASRIKEEIQKKVEAAGIEIVDAKITYLAYAPEIAAVMLQRQQASAIIDARKMIVDGAVGMVEMALDRLKENNTVELDEERKAAMVSNLLVVLCGSKDAQPIVNSGSLY
;
A
#
# COMPACT_ATOMS: atom_id res chain seq x y z
N MET A 1 24.05 -0.58 -0.08
CA MET A 1 24.70 -1.02 1.17
C MET A 1 24.13 -2.40 1.50
N THR A 2 24.95 -3.40 1.84
CA THR A 2 24.45 -4.74 2.21
C THR A 2 24.11 -4.80 3.69
N GLU A 3 22.96 -5.35 4.03
CA GLU A 3 22.52 -5.48 5.41
C GLU A 3 23.36 -6.51 6.18
N LYS A 4 23.88 -6.13 7.35
CA LYS A 4 24.60 -7.03 8.26
C LYS A 4 23.70 -7.34 9.45
N VAL A 5 23.07 -8.51 9.44
CA VAL A 5 22.22 -8.95 10.55
C VAL A 5 23.09 -9.50 11.68
N LEU A 6 22.89 -8.94 12.88
CA LEU A 6 23.58 -9.36 14.11
C LEU A 6 22.74 -10.43 14.82
N SER A 7 22.63 -11.64 14.23
CA SER A 7 21.76 -12.71 14.76
C SER A 7 22.32 -13.47 15.97
N ASN A 8 23.59 -13.28 16.30
CA ASN A 8 24.31 -14.34 16.98
C ASN A 8 24.51 -14.21 18.50
N LYS A 9 23.97 -13.23 19.21
CA LYS A 9 24.17 -13.19 20.67
C LYS A 9 23.00 -12.58 21.43
N LYS A 10 22.00 -13.40 21.75
CA LYS A 10 20.98 -13.07 22.79
C LYS A 10 21.60 -13.13 24.20
N ASN A 11 22.76 -12.52 24.39
CA ASN A 11 23.55 -12.57 25.63
C ASN A 11 23.19 -11.44 26.62
N GLY A 12 22.10 -10.70 26.38
CA GLY A 12 21.69 -9.58 27.22
C GLY A 12 21.42 -9.98 28.66
N MET A 13 20.82 -11.16 28.89
CA MET A 13 20.54 -11.66 30.24
C MET A 13 21.84 -11.98 30.99
N ILE A 14 22.77 -12.65 30.32
CA ILE A 14 24.07 -13.00 30.92
C ILE A 14 24.85 -11.72 31.26
N ALA A 15 24.88 -10.76 30.32
CA ALA A 15 25.55 -9.48 30.54
C ALA A 15 24.91 -8.68 31.70
N LEU A 16 23.58 -8.67 31.80
CA LEU A 16 22.85 -8.02 32.89
C LEU A 16 23.22 -8.65 34.24
N ILE A 17 23.15 -10.00 34.36
CA ILE A 17 23.46 -10.72 35.57
C ILE A 17 24.93 -10.44 35.97
N LEU A 18 25.84 -10.46 35.01
CA LEU A 18 27.27 -10.22 35.27
C LEU A 18 27.53 -8.79 35.77
N VAL A 19 26.91 -7.78 35.13
CA VAL A 19 27.04 -6.38 35.57
C VAL A 19 26.46 -6.19 36.96
N VAL A 20 25.27 -6.74 37.22
CA VAL A 20 24.62 -6.66 38.56
C VAL A 20 25.45 -7.39 39.63
N ALA A 21 25.97 -8.59 39.33
CA ALA A 21 26.82 -9.34 40.25
C ALA A 21 28.08 -8.53 40.65
N ILE A 22 28.74 -7.89 39.64
CA ILE A 22 29.91 -7.06 39.93
C ILE A 22 29.51 -5.84 40.78
N TYR A 23 28.33 -5.22 40.54
CA TYR A 23 27.85 -4.10 41.33
C TYR A 23 27.55 -4.49 42.79
N ILE A 24 27.15 -5.73 43.04
CA ILE A 24 26.94 -6.26 44.40
C ILE A 24 28.27 -6.62 45.06
N ILE A 25 29.19 -7.25 44.27
CA ILE A 25 30.48 -7.72 44.82
C ILE A 25 31.43 -6.54 45.11
N ALA A 26 31.44 -5.49 44.30
CA ALA A 26 32.37 -4.36 44.45
C ALA A 26 32.30 -3.67 45.81
N PRO A 27 31.10 -3.29 46.35
CA PRO A 27 31.04 -2.68 47.69
C PRO A 27 31.38 -3.66 48.81
N PHE A 28 31.05 -4.97 48.68
CA PHE A 28 31.50 -5.97 49.66
C PHE A 28 33.02 -6.12 49.67
N LEU A 29 33.62 -6.10 48.51
CA LEU A 29 35.10 -6.15 48.38
C LEU A 29 35.75 -4.88 48.94
N LEU A 30 35.18 -3.71 48.74
CA LEU A 30 35.63 -2.45 49.36
C LEU A 30 35.58 -2.52 50.88
N LEU A 31 34.47 -2.99 51.46
CA LEU A 31 34.34 -3.14 52.91
C LEU A 31 35.29 -4.18 53.47
N PHE A 32 35.48 -5.31 52.80
CA PHE A 32 36.43 -6.36 53.20
C PHE A 32 37.87 -5.86 53.21
N ILE A 33 38.27 -5.13 52.18
CA ILE A 33 39.63 -4.56 52.07
C ILE A 33 39.84 -3.42 53.08
N ALA A 34 38.81 -2.64 53.36
CA ALA A 34 38.86 -1.61 54.41
C ALA A 34 39.12 -2.21 55.79
N ASN A 35 38.45 -3.32 56.09
CA ASN A 35 38.53 -3.96 57.42
C ASN A 35 39.73 -4.88 57.59
N ASN A 36 40.18 -5.59 56.54
CA ASN A 36 41.26 -6.58 56.61
C ASN A 36 42.50 -6.18 55.76
N GLY A 37 42.70 -4.91 55.49
CA GLY A 37 43.73 -4.43 54.59
C GLY A 37 45.19 -4.66 55.00
N TRP A 38 45.48 -5.15 56.21
CA TRP A 38 46.81 -5.53 56.67
C TRP A 38 47.31 -6.83 56.00
N LEU A 39 46.39 -7.69 55.48
CA LEU A 39 46.74 -8.94 54.80
C LEU A 39 47.26 -8.75 53.34
N ILE A 40 46.99 -7.59 52.73
CA ILE A 40 47.28 -7.35 51.31
C ILE A 40 48.38 -6.31 51.15
N LEU A 41 49.37 -6.58 50.24
CA LEU A 41 50.43 -5.64 49.91
C LEU A 41 49.87 -4.25 49.56
N ARG A 42 50.43 -3.19 50.16
CA ARG A 42 49.94 -1.80 49.98
C ARG A 42 49.66 -1.39 48.54
N PRO A 43 50.54 -1.65 47.50
CA PRO A 43 50.27 -1.25 46.12
C PRO A 43 49.08 -2.01 45.51
N LEU A 44 48.92 -3.29 45.82
CA LEU A 44 47.77 -4.12 45.33
C LEU A 44 46.45 -3.66 45.94
N ARG A 45 46.45 -3.29 47.22
CA ARG A 45 45.29 -2.74 47.92
C ARG A 45 44.79 -1.46 47.24
N VAL A 46 45.70 -0.50 46.94
CA VAL A 46 45.37 0.76 46.31
C VAL A 46 44.81 0.50 44.89
N LEU A 47 45.38 -0.43 44.14
CA LEU A 47 44.91 -0.80 42.80
C LEU A 47 43.51 -1.35 42.84
N ILE A 48 43.19 -2.30 43.72
CA ILE A 48 41.86 -2.89 43.83
C ILE A 48 40.83 -1.83 44.25
N LEU A 49 41.12 -0.98 45.23
CA LEU A 49 40.28 0.12 45.63
C LEU A 49 39.97 1.07 44.47
N ALA A 50 41.01 1.46 43.71
CA ALA A 50 40.86 2.32 42.53
C ALA A 50 39.96 1.68 41.46
N VAL A 51 40.16 0.39 41.15
CA VAL A 51 39.33 -0.34 40.18
C VAL A 51 37.88 -0.44 40.64
N CYS A 52 37.62 -0.75 41.93
CA CYS A 52 36.28 -0.81 42.47
C CYS A 52 35.56 0.57 42.42
N CYS A 53 36.27 1.65 42.79
CA CYS A 53 35.71 3.00 42.69
C CYS A 53 35.43 3.38 41.25
N LEU A 54 36.32 3.08 40.32
CA LEU A 54 36.17 3.33 38.90
C LEU A 54 34.98 2.52 38.32
N TRP A 55 34.79 1.27 38.73
CA TRP A 55 33.63 0.47 38.34
C TRP A 55 32.31 1.04 38.90
N LEU A 56 32.26 1.42 40.14
CA LEU A 56 31.06 2.01 40.75
C LEU A 56 30.65 3.34 40.06
N THR A 57 31.63 4.15 39.62
CA THR A 57 31.38 5.41 38.94
C THR A 57 30.99 5.25 37.47
N PHE A 58 31.65 4.35 36.73
CA PHE A 58 31.51 4.23 35.27
C PHE A 58 30.78 2.95 34.79
N GLY A 59 30.62 1.95 35.68
CA GLY A 59 30.05 0.65 35.29
C GLY A 59 28.60 0.73 34.75
N TRP A 60 27.83 1.76 35.11
CA TRP A 60 26.48 1.96 34.58
C TRP A 60 26.46 2.17 33.06
N ILE A 61 27.57 2.63 32.45
CA ILE A 61 27.70 2.78 31.00
C ILE A 61 27.47 1.44 30.30
N PHE A 62 27.87 0.32 30.89
CA PHE A 62 27.64 -1.00 30.31
C PHE A 62 26.17 -1.35 30.21
N LEU A 63 25.29 -0.82 31.08
CA LEU A 63 23.85 -1.02 31.00
C LEU A 63 23.24 -0.36 29.76
N LEU A 64 23.84 0.70 29.21
CA LEU A 64 23.38 1.35 27.98
C LEU A 64 23.47 0.42 26.76
N GLY A 65 24.35 -0.60 26.83
CA GLY A 65 24.48 -1.62 25.80
C GLY A 65 23.35 -2.63 25.73
N LEU A 66 22.46 -2.66 26.74
CA LEU A 66 21.32 -3.56 26.77
C LEU A 66 20.19 -3.04 25.88
N LYS A 67 19.73 -3.87 24.93
CA LYS A 67 18.65 -3.56 23.99
C LYS A 67 17.63 -4.67 24.01
N VAL A 68 16.36 -4.28 24.16
CA VAL A 68 15.20 -5.18 24.07
C VAL A 68 14.54 -4.97 22.72
N LEU A 69 14.33 -6.04 21.98
CA LEU A 69 13.66 -6.02 20.69
C LEU A 69 12.42 -6.91 20.74
N LYS A 70 11.29 -6.36 20.30
CA LYS A 70 10.02 -7.10 20.20
C LYS A 70 9.97 -7.89 18.89
N PRO A 71 9.09 -8.91 18.78
CA PRO A 71 8.84 -9.61 17.54
C PRO A 71 8.42 -8.64 16.42
N GLN A 72 8.95 -8.86 15.22
CA GLN A 72 8.67 -8.04 14.04
C GLN A 72 9.10 -6.56 14.18
N GLU A 73 10.14 -6.30 14.96
CA GLU A 73 10.81 -5.01 15.02
C GLU A 73 12.29 -5.21 14.66
N ALA A 74 12.88 -4.19 14.06
CA ALA A 74 14.30 -4.13 13.78
C ALA A 74 14.93 -2.89 14.41
N LEU A 75 16.22 -2.99 14.78
CA LEU A 75 17.00 -1.90 15.33
C LEU A 75 18.28 -1.75 14.54
N VAL A 76 18.41 -0.66 13.80
CA VAL A 76 19.62 -0.32 13.05
C VAL A 76 20.58 0.41 13.96
N LEU A 77 21.81 -0.13 14.09
CA LEU A 77 22.84 0.35 14.99
C LEU A 77 23.99 0.99 14.22
N THR A 78 24.44 2.13 14.72
CA THR A 78 25.64 2.80 14.24
C THR A 78 26.63 3.01 15.39
N LEU A 79 27.91 2.91 15.09
CA LEU A 79 29.01 3.18 16.01
C LEU A 79 29.86 4.31 15.44
N PHE A 80 29.89 5.45 16.10
CA PHE A 80 30.62 6.66 15.67
C PHE A 80 30.37 7.01 14.18
N GLY A 81 29.10 6.97 13.76
CA GLY A 81 28.71 7.29 12.38
C GLY A 81 28.88 6.17 11.35
N LYS A 82 29.52 5.05 11.71
CA LYS A 82 29.61 3.88 10.82
C LYS A 82 28.51 2.89 11.11
N TYR A 83 27.94 2.27 10.06
CA TYR A 83 26.97 1.19 10.20
C TYR A 83 27.60 -0.02 10.91
N TYR A 84 27.06 -0.38 12.06
CA TYR A 84 27.55 -1.49 12.88
C TYR A 84 26.82 -2.79 12.54
N GLY A 85 25.52 -2.73 12.38
CA GLY A 85 24.67 -3.85 12.01
C GLY A 85 23.21 -3.64 12.46
N THR A 86 22.35 -4.58 12.09
CA THR A 86 20.92 -4.56 12.40
C THR A 86 20.53 -5.75 13.28
N LEU A 87 19.74 -5.51 14.30
CA LEU A 87 19.05 -6.54 15.08
C LEU A 87 17.65 -6.74 14.52
N LYS A 88 17.28 -7.96 14.09
CA LYS A 88 15.97 -8.30 13.53
C LYS A 88 15.17 -9.28 14.38
N ASP A 89 15.83 -10.16 15.10
CA ASP A 89 15.16 -11.18 15.90
C ASP A 89 14.69 -10.62 17.24
N ALA A 90 13.54 -11.09 17.72
CA ALA A 90 13.08 -10.76 19.06
C ALA A 90 14.02 -11.31 20.11
N GLY A 91 14.33 -10.50 21.12
CA GLY A 91 15.18 -10.94 22.20
C GLY A 91 15.79 -9.82 23.01
N PHE A 92 16.63 -10.23 23.97
CA PHE A 92 17.39 -9.35 24.81
C PHE A 92 18.86 -9.43 24.43
N TYR A 93 19.39 -8.32 23.92
CA TYR A 93 20.72 -8.23 23.34
C TYR A 93 21.64 -7.36 24.16
N TYR A 94 22.91 -7.76 24.19
CA TYR A 94 23.99 -6.89 24.64
C TYR A 94 24.83 -6.47 23.43
N VAL A 95 24.88 -5.19 23.17
CA VAL A 95 25.67 -4.56 22.10
C VAL A 95 26.64 -3.54 22.73
N ASN A 96 27.59 -3.07 21.92
CA ASN A 96 28.51 -2.03 22.40
C ASN A 96 27.72 -0.84 22.97
N PRO A 97 27.99 -0.40 24.21
CA PRO A 97 27.29 0.72 24.86
C PRO A 97 27.26 2.01 24.04
N PHE A 98 28.29 2.22 23.22
CA PHE A 98 28.43 3.41 22.36
C PHE A 98 27.64 3.32 21.07
N CYS A 99 26.96 2.21 20.80
CA CYS A 99 26.09 2.10 19.62
C CYS A 99 24.82 2.93 19.77
N GLY A 100 24.62 3.85 18.84
CA GLY A 100 23.38 4.60 18.67
C GLY A 100 22.38 3.86 17.77
N ALA A 101 21.10 3.91 18.10
CA ALA A 101 20.03 3.44 17.22
C ALA A 101 19.53 4.60 16.33
N ILE A 102 19.40 4.36 15.03
CA ILE A 102 18.95 5.36 14.05
C ILE A 102 17.66 4.87 13.38
N ASN A 103 16.68 5.77 13.31
CA ASN A 103 15.49 5.63 12.49
C ASN A 103 15.07 7.03 12.01
N PRO A 104 15.40 7.40 10.77
CA PRO A 104 15.10 8.73 10.24
C PRO A 104 13.61 9.01 10.14
N ALA A 105 12.79 7.99 9.85
CA ALA A 105 11.34 8.12 9.73
C ALA A 105 10.58 8.03 11.06
N ALA A 106 11.28 8.05 12.20
CA ALA A 106 10.66 7.87 13.52
C ALA A 106 9.66 8.98 13.91
N LYS A 107 9.82 10.18 13.35
CA LYS A 107 8.93 11.34 13.58
C LYS A 107 7.85 11.50 12.52
N THR A 108 7.98 10.81 11.40
CA THR A 108 7.05 10.96 10.28
C THR A 108 5.76 10.23 10.56
N LYS A 109 4.66 10.97 10.59
CA LYS A 109 3.31 10.46 10.68
C LYS A 109 2.68 10.59 9.29
N LEU A 110 2.48 9.48 8.62
CA LEU A 110 1.65 9.38 7.43
C LEU A 110 0.35 8.71 7.85
N SER A 111 -0.70 8.82 7.03
CA SER A 111 -1.99 8.13 7.25
C SER A 111 -1.82 6.60 7.12
N GLN A 112 -1.08 6.00 8.04
CA GLN A 112 -0.71 4.60 8.03
C GLN A 112 -1.28 3.87 9.24
N SER A 113 -1.59 2.61 9.07
CA SER A 113 -2.10 1.72 10.13
C SER A 113 -1.08 1.42 11.25
N GLY A 114 -0.02 2.09 11.41
CA GLY A 114 0.95 1.94 12.49
C GLY A 114 1.33 3.26 13.15
N ASP A 115 0.93 4.35 12.55
CA ASP A 115 1.10 5.69 13.09
C ASP A 115 -0.10 6.03 13.98
N VAL A 116 -0.22 5.32 15.13
CA VAL A 116 -1.22 5.66 16.12
C VAL A 116 -0.99 7.14 16.48
N SER A 117 -1.90 7.98 16.01
CA SER A 117 -2.01 9.34 16.51
C SER A 117 -2.28 9.21 18.01
N THR A 118 -1.27 9.49 18.82
CA THR A 118 -1.54 9.91 20.18
C THR A 118 -2.25 11.24 20.02
N GLU A 119 -3.58 11.20 19.92
CA GLU A 119 -4.40 12.38 19.98
C GLU A 119 -3.95 13.14 21.22
N ALA A 120 -3.65 14.40 21.04
CA ALA A 120 -3.45 15.29 22.15
C ALA A 120 -4.72 15.17 22.99
N VAL A 121 -4.63 14.55 24.17
CA VAL A 121 -5.71 14.59 25.14
C VAL A 121 -5.94 16.05 25.41
N VAL A 122 -7.02 16.60 24.88
CA VAL A 122 -7.50 17.93 25.21
C VAL A 122 -7.96 17.84 26.65
N THR A 123 -7.05 18.11 27.55
CA THR A 123 -7.41 18.35 28.97
C THR A 123 -8.25 19.63 28.95
N GLY A 124 -9.41 19.61 29.59
CA GLY A 124 -10.47 20.62 29.53
C GLY A 124 -10.11 22.07 29.88
N ASP A 125 -8.84 22.47 29.83
CA ASP A 125 -8.35 23.79 30.18
C ASP A 125 -7.56 24.49 29.03
N GLY A 126 -7.85 24.10 27.77
CA GLY A 126 -7.39 24.87 26.60
C GLY A 126 -5.88 24.90 26.33
N THR A 127 -5.05 24.36 27.20
CA THR A 127 -3.60 24.28 27.04
C THR A 127 -3.24 23.03 26.27
N LYS A 128 -2.70 23.19 25.05
CA LYS A 128 -2.11 22.13 24.23
C LYS A 128 -0.87 21.58 24.95
N ALA A 129 -1.04 20.62 25.83
CA ALA A 129 0.09 19.87 26.36
C ALA A 129 0.67 18.98 25.27
N SER A 130 1.78 19.38 24.68
CA SER A 130 2.57 18.54 23.80
C SER A 130 3.19 17.43 24.65
N ILE A 131 2.52 16.28 24.72
CA ILE A 131 3.11 15.09 25.33
C ILE A 131 4.29 14.69 24.45
N ASN A 132 5.52 14.87 24.93
CA ASN A 132 6.73 14.37 24.29
C ASN A 132 6.72 12.84 24.35
N VAL A 133 6.00 12.21 23.41
CA VAL A 133 6.05 10.76 23.26
C VAL A 133 7.47 10.40 22.82
N PRO A 134 8.16 9.50 23.55
CA PRO A 134 9.52 9.11 23.21
C PRO A 134 9.54 8.56 21.78
N VAL A 135 10.33 9.19 20.92
CA VAL A 135 10.48 8.80 19.52
C VAL A 135 11.01 7.37 19.46
N ARG A 136 10.21 6.46 18.92
CA ARG A 136 10.60 5.05 18.77
C ARG A 136 11.67 4.93 17.69
N LYS A 137 12.84 4.44 18.09
CA LYS A 137 13.98 4.21 17.17
C LYS A 137 13.91 2.86 16.47
N GLN A 138 12.99 1.99 16.87
CA GLN A 138 12.74 0.70 16.21
C GLN A 138 12.00 0.90 14.89
N ILE A 139 12.33 0.07 13.90
CA ILE A 139 11.66 -0.01 12.60
C ILE A 139 10.71 -1.21 12.64
N SER A 140 9.45 -1.02 12.28
CA SER A 140 8.49 -2.11 12.17
C SER A 140 8.77 -2.91 10.89
N LEU A 141 8.83 -4.24 11.03
CA LEU A 141 8.90 -5.19 9.91
C LEU A 141 7.53 -5.77 9.55
N LYS A 142 6.48 -5.35 10.28
CA LYS A 142 5.10 -5.76 10.01
C LYS A 142 4.62 -5.16 8.70
N VAL A 143 3.64 -5.80 8.10
CA VAL A 143 2.92 -5.21 6.97
C VAL A 143 2.18 -3.97 7.46
N MET A 144 2.41 -2.85 6.80
CA MET A 144 1.78 -1.56 7.07
C MET A 144 0.95 -1.16 5.86
N THR A 145 -0.12 -0.41 6.06
CA THR A 145 -0.97 0.11 4.98
C THR A 145 -0.82 1.62 4.89
N LEU A 146 -0.37 2.09 3.74
CA LEU A 146 -0.35 3.50 3.38
C LEU A 146 -1.60 3.80 2.56
N SER A 147 -2.41 4.76 3.00
CA SER A 147 -3.53 5.28 2.21
C SER A 147 -3.17 6.67 1.70
N ASN A 148 -3.00 6.80 0.40
CA ASN A 148 -2.73 8.10 -0.21
C ASN A 148 -4.02 8.93 -0.31
N SER A 149 -3.87 10.24 -0.20
CA SER A 149 -4.97 11.18 -0.42
C SER A 149 -5.47 11.09 -1.88
N ARG A 150 -6.72 11.48 -2.09
CA ARG A 150 -7.30 11.56 -3.44
C ARG A 150 -6.46 12.50 -4.30
N GLN A 151 -6.11 12.04 -5.48
CA GLN A 151 -5.37 12.82 -6.47
C GLN A 151 -6.23 13.00 -7.72
N LYS A 152 -6.16 14.20 -8.29
CA LYS A 152 -6.76 14.52 -9.57
C LYS A 152 -5.73 14.29 -10.67
N ILE A 153 -6.01 13.35 -11.57
CA ILE A 153 -5.12 12.92 -12.65
C ILE A 153 -5.95 12.84 -13.93
N ASN A 154 -5.38 13.17 -15.07
CA ASN A 154 -6.05 12.96 -16.35
C ASN A 154 -5.81 11.53 -16.83
N ASP A 155 -6.89 10.90 -17.30
CA ASP A 155 -6.83 9.60 -17.98
C ASP A 155 -6.17 9.71 -19.38
N CYS A 156 -6.07 8.61 -20.12
CA CYS A 156 -5.47 8.61 -21.47
C CYS A 156 -6.25 9.45 -22.48
N LEU A 157 -7.53 9.71 -22.24
CA LEU A 157 -8.40 10.56 -23.06
C LEU A 157 -8.37 12.03 -22.67
N GLY A 158 -7.61 12.37 -21.61
CA GLY A 158 -7.53 13.73 -21.07
C GLY A 158 -8.65 14.09 -20.09
N ASN A 159 -9.50 13.15 -19.68
CA ASN A 159 -10.55 13.39 -18.70
C ASN A 159 -9.97 13.43 -17.28
N PRO A 160 -10.26 14.45 -16.48
CA PRO A 160 -9.80 14.51 -15.10
C PRO A 160 -10.58 13.49 -14.25
N VAL A 161 -9.84 12.58 -13.59
CA VAL A 161 -10.36 11.58 -12.66
C VAL A 161 -9.76 11.80 -11.27
N GLU A 162 -10.53 11.54 -10.24
CA GLU A 162 -10.07 11.48 -8.86
C GLU A 162 -9.86 10.04 -8.46
N ILE A 163 -8.64 9.73 -8.01
CA ILE A 163 -8.26 8.38 -7.63
C ILE A 163 -7.48 8.38 -6.33
N SER A 164 -7.68 7.36 -5.50
CA SER A 164 -6.83 7.07 -4.34
C SER A 164 -6.52 5.59 -4.27
N ILE A 165 -5.36 5.26 -3.68
CA ILE A 165 -4.90 3.90 -3.50
C ILE A 165 -4.55 3.62 -2.04
N ALA A 166 -4.70 2.37 -1.64
CA ALA A 166 -4.14 1.82 -0.42
C ALA A 166 -3.03 0.83 -0.80
N VAL A 167 -1.84 1.06 -0.28
CA VAL A 167 -0.65 0.25 -0.55
C VAL A 167 -0.24 -0.48 0.72
N MET A 168 -0.19 -1.80 0.66
CA MET A 168 0.31 -2.65 1.73
C MET A 168 1.78 -2.95 1.49
N TRP A 169 2.62 -2.63 2.45
CA TRP A 169 4.06 -2.68 2.31
C TRP A 169 4.76 -3.11 3.60
N LYS A 170 5.99 -3.58 3.49
CA LYS A 170 6.86 -3.92 4.61
C LYS A 170 8.31 -3.57 4.30
N VAL A 171 9.11 -3.37 5.35
CA VAL A 171 10.55 -3.18 5.22
C VAL A 171 11.23 -4.54 5.22
N VAL A 172 12.00 -4.83 4.17
CA VAL A 172 12.78 -6.08 4.04
C VAL A 172 14.24 -5.84 4.36
N ASP A 173 14.83 -4.79 3.79
CA ASP A 173 16.21 -4.39 4.03
C ASP A 173 16.23 -3.06 4.80
N THR A 174 16.50 -3.17 6.10
CA THR A 174 16.51 -2.00 6.99
C THR A 174 17.71 -1.11 6.78
N ALA A 175 18.84 -1.64 6.30
CA ALA A 175 20.02 -0.85 6.00
C ALA A 175 19.77 0.04 4.78
N LYS A 176 19.14 -0.49 3.73
CA LYS A 176 18.73 0.32 2.57
C LYS A 176 17.71 1.38 2.97
N ALA A 177 16.71 1.02 3.79
CA ALA A 177 15.68 1.94 4.24
C ALA A 177 16.21 3.13 5.05
N VAL A 178 17.31 2.94 5.79
CA VAL A 178 17.87 3.98 6.67
C VAL A 178 18.97 4.80 5.99
N PHE A 179 19.76 4.20 5.08
CA PHE A 179 20.97 4.83 4.55
C PHE A 179 20.91 5.19 3.07
N ASN A 180 20.00 4.59 2.29
CA ASN A 180 19.86 4.94 0.88
C ASN A 180 18.88 6.09 0.64
N VAL A 181 17.95 6.32 1.58
CA VAL A 181 16.95 7.39 1.52
C VAL A 181 16.86 8.10 2.86
N ASP A 182 16.63 9.41 2.86
CA ASP A 182 16.54 10.19 4.09
C ASP A 182 15.32 9.80 4.94
N ASN A 183 14.18 9.58 4.29
CA ASN A 183 12.95 9.20 4.95
C ASN A 183 12.19 8.20 4.08
N TYR A 184 12.31 6.94 4.42
CA TYR A 184 11.72 5.85 3.63
C TYR A 184 10.18 5.91 3.57
N LYS A 185 9.50 6.49 4.56
CA LYS A 185 8.05 6.64 4.57
C LYS A 185 7.58 7.71 3.58
N GLU A 186 8.19 8.90 3.63
CA GLU A 186 7.91 9.98 2.69
C GLU A 186 8.31 9.59 1.28
N TYR A 187 9.46 8.94 1.11
CA TYR A 187 9.90 8.41 -0.15
C TYR A 187 8.87 7.45 -0.76
N LEU A 188 8.35 6.50 0.03
CA LEU A 188 7.29 5.59 -0.40
C LEU A 188 6.05 6.35 -0.85
N SER A 189 5.57 7.31 -0.06
CA SER A 189 4.38 8.09 -0.39
C SER A 189 4.53 8.82 -1.73
N LEU A 190 5.67 9.49 -1.95
CA LEU A 190 5.96 10.19 -3.20
C LEU A 190 6.08 9.23 -4.40
N GLN A 191 6.69 8.04 -4.20
CA GLN A 191 6.77 7.05 -5.27
C GLN A 191 5.42 6.43 -5.60
N CYS A 192 4.55 6.23 -4.60
CA CYS A 192 3.16 5.81 -4.82
C CYS A 192 2.40 6.82 -5.67
N ASP A 193 2.52 8.12 -5.36
CA ASP A 193 1.89 9.19 -6.13
C ASP A 193 2.39 9.26 -7.57
N SER A 194 3.70 9.11 -7.76
CA SER A 194 4.31 9.09 -9.09
C SER A 194 3.84 7.89 -9.91
N ALA A 195 3.91 6.68 -9.34
CA ALA A 195 3.52 5.46 -10.04
C ALA A 195 2.02 5.47 -10.38
N LEU A 196 1.17 6.00 -9.48
CA LEU A 196 -0.25 6.15 -9.73
C LEU A 196 -0.50 7.03 -10.96
N ARG A 197 0.19 8.17 -11.07
CA ARG A 197 0.06 9.07 -12.23
C ARG A 197 0.54 8.43 -13.51
N ASP A 198 1.65 7.69 -13.46
CA ASP A 198 2.23 7.04 -14.63
C ASP A 198 1.26 5.98 -15.19
N VAL A 199 0.65 5.16 -14.31
CA VAL A 199 -0.28 4.11 -14.72
C VAL A 199 -1.64 4.67 -15.15
N VAL A 200 -2.22 5.63 -14.42
CA VAL A 200 -3.55 6.18 -14.73
C VAL A 200 -3.59 6.84 -16.11
N ARG A 201 -2.49 7.44 -16.55
CA ARG A 201 -2.38 8.07 -17.88
C ARG A 201 -2.44 7.09 -19.05
N ILE A 202 -2.26 5.79 -18.81
CA ILE A 202 -2.28 4.76 -19.85
C ILE A 202 -3.71 4.28 -20.09
N TYR A 203 -4.55 4.25 -19.06
CA TYR A 203 -5.89 3.68 -19.09
C TYR A 203 -6.98 4.74 -19.22
N PRO A 204 -8.05 4.49 -20.01
CA PRO A 204 -9.27 5.29 -19.95
C PRO A 204 -10.02 4.99 -18.62
N TYR A 205 -10.83 5.93 -18.14
CA TYR A 205 -11.68 5.71 -16.98
C TYR A 205 -12.70 4.58 -17.21
N ASP A 206 -13.37 4.62 -18.37
CA ASP A 206 -14.38 3.66 -18.78
C ASP A 206 -14.01 3.03 -20.13
N ILE A 207 -14.74 2.03 -20.58
CA ILE A 207 -14.47 1.32 -21.83
C ILE A 207 -14.38 2.33 -22.98
N ALA A 208 -13.22 2.34 -23.64
CA ALA A 208 -12.97 3.14 -24.83
C ALA A 208 -12.54 2.20 -25.96
N PRO A 209 -13.44 1.91 -26.92
CA PRO A 209 -13.07 1.11 -28.09
C PRO A 209 -11.93 1.80 -28.87
N ASN A 210 -10.98 1.02 -29.35
CA ASN A 210 -9.80 1.46 -30.10
C ASN A 210 -8.68 2.14 -29.27
N VAL A 211 -8.61 1.92 -27.97
CA VAL A 211 -7.47 2.33 -27.14
C VAL A 211 -6.63 1.09 -26.82
N ASP A 212 -5.36 1.12 -27.24
CA ASP A 212 -4.36 0.12 -26.84
C ASP A 212 -3.74 0.54 -25.50
N THR A 213 -3.99 -0.23 -24.46
CA THR A 213 -3.47 0.02 -23.10
C THR A 213 -2.26 -0.86 -22.76
N THR A 214 -2.04 -1.92 -23.55
CA THR A 214 -0.92 -2.84 -23.36
C THR A 214 0.32 -2.43 -24.18
N GLY A 215 0.14 -1.69 -25.25
CA GLY A 215 1.20 -1.25 -26.14
C GLY A 215 1.63 -2.33 -27.16
N ASP A 216 0.78 -3.34 -27.38
CA ASP A 216 1.01 -4.42 -28.35
C ASP A 216 0.48 -4.11 -29.75
N GLY A 217 -0.12 -2.94 -29.94
CA GLY A 217 -0.72 -2.47 -31.20
C GLY A 217 -2.13 -2.97 -31.45
N ILE A 218 -2.71 -3.72 -30.50
CA ILE A 218 -4.08 -4.20 -30.55
C ILE A 218 -4.91 -3.41 -29.53
N ALA A 219 -6.05 -2.86 -29.96
CA ALA A 219 -6.97 -2.18 -29.03
C ALA A 219 -7.54 -3.19 -28.03
N ASP A 220 -7.26 -2.98 -26.76
CA ASP A 220 -7.79 -3.80 -25.68
C ASP A 220 -8.90 -3.06 -24.90
N GLU A 221 -9.79 -3.83 -24.27
CA GLU A 221 -10.92 -3.29 -23.50
C GLU A 221 -10.52 -2.91 -22.05
N GLY A 222 -9.23 -2.66 -21.78
CA GLY A 222 -8.73 -2.29 -20.47
C GLY A 222 -9.23 -0.90 -20.05
N SER A 223 -9.79 -0.77 -18.85
CA SER A 223 -10.19 0.51 -18.27
C SER A 223 -9.93 0.54 -16.75
N LEU A 224 -9.79 1.75 -16.20
CA LEU A 224 -9.60 1.91 -14.74
C LEU A 224 -10.74 1.28 -13.93
N ARG A 225 -11.97 1.36 -14.46
CA ARG A 225 -13.18 0.85 -13.81
C ARG A 225 -13.38 -0.66 -14.06
N GLY A 226 -13.25 -1.09 -15.30
CA GLY A 226 -13.53 -2.48 -15.70
C GLY A 226 -12.44 -3.46 -15.34
N SER A 227 -11.18 -3.02 -15.41
CA SER A 227 -10.00 -3.85 -15.18
C SER A 227 -9.22 -3.44 -13.93
N SER A 228 -9.94 -3.10 -12.85
CA SER A 228 -9.34 -2.53 -11.63
C SER A 228 -8.27 -3.43 -11.00
N GLU A 229 -8.38 -4.76 -11.08
CA GLU A 229 -7.38 -5.70 -10.56
C GLU A 229 -6.09 -5.69 -11.39
N LEU A 230 -6.21 -5.66 -12.71
CA LEU A 230 -5.07 -5.55 -13.63
C LEU A 230 -4.31 -4.23 -13.40
N VAL A 231 -5.06 -3.13 -13.31
CA VAL A 231 -4.51 -1.80 -13.04
C VAL A 231 -3.81 -1.76 -11.68
N ALA A 232 -4.42 -2.34 -10.64
CA ALA A 232 -3.83 -2.43 -9.31
C ALA A 232 -2.53 -3.24 -9.31
N SER A 233 -2.48 -4.36 -10.04
CA SER A 233 -1.26 -5.16 -10.21
C SER A 233 -0.15 -4.34 -10.89
N ARG A 234 -0.48 -3.60 -11.94
CA ARG A 234 0.46 -2.73 -12.65
C ARG A 234 0.98 -1.59 -11.76
N ILE A 235 0.10 -0.97 -10.98
CA ILE A 235 0.48 0.03 -9.97
C ILE A 235 1.46 -0.58 -8.96
N LYS A 236 1.17 -1.77 -8.43
CA LYS A 236 2.04 -2.51 -7.52
C LYS A 236 3.44 -2.71 -8.12
N GLU A 237 3.53 -3.19 -9.37
CA GLU A 237 4.80 -3.44 -10.06
C GLU A 237 5.60 -2.14 -10.25
N GLU A 238 4.93 -1.06 -10.67
CA GLU A 238 5.60 0.23 -10.87
C GLU A 238 6.09 0.84 -9.54
N ILE A 239 5.29 0.74 -8.47
CA ILE A 239 5.76 1.17 -7.14
C ILE A 239 6.95 0.30 -6.72
N GLN A 240 6.88 -1.03 -6.88
CA GLN A 240 7.95 -1.95 -6.46
C GLN A 240 9.29 -1.61 -7.14
N LYS A 241 9.29 -1.35 -8.44
CA LYS A 241 10.50 -0.93 -9.18
C LYS A 241 11.14 0.33 -8.59
N LYS A 242 10.28 1.30 -8.22
CA LYS A 242 10.74 2.60 -7.69
C LYS A 242 11.25 2.52 -6.25
N VAL A 243 10.70 1.60 -5.41
CA VAL A 243 11.03 1.53 -3.97
C VAL A 243 12.03 0.43 -3.61
N GLU A 244 12.46 -0.39 -4.56
CA GLU A 244 13.44 -1.45 -4.34
C GLU A 244 14.77 -0.91 -3.80
N ALA A 245 15.20 0.25 -4.27
CA ALA A 245 16.41 0.93 -3.79
C ALA A 245 16.35 1.30 -2.30
N ALA A 246 15.15 1.49 -1.76
CA ALA A 246 14.88 1.78 -0.35
C ALA A 246 14.68 0.51 0.50
N GLY A 247 14.81 -0.69 -0.08
CA GLY A 247 14.64 -1.95 0.66
C GLY A 247 13.22 -2.21 1.16
N ILE A 248 12.22 -1.68 0.45
CA ILE A 248 10.80 -1.82 0.72
C ILE A 248 10.21 -2.86 -0.25
N GLU A 249 9.33 -3.72 0.26
CA GLU A 249 8.55 -4.68 -0.53
C GLU A 249 7.07 -4.29 -0.49
N ILE A 250 6.48 -4.17 -1.66
CA ILE A 250 5.04 -3.94 -1.81
C ILE A 250 4.32 -5.29 -1.81
N VAL A 251 3.51 -5.52 -0.79
CA VAL A 251 2.73 -6.76 -0.65
C VAL A 251 1.55 -6.72 -1.60
N ASP A 252 0.78 -5.62 -1.56
CA ASP A 252 -0.40 -5.44 -2.40
C ASP A 252 -0.69 -3.94 -2.60
N ALA A 253 -1.41 -3.63 -3.68
CA ALA A 253 -1.92 -2.28 -3.94
C ALA A 253 -3.37 -2.39 -4.39
N LYS A 254 -4.24 -1.52 -3.86
CA LYS A 254 -5.67 -1.51 -4.20
C LYS A 254 -6.17 -0.11 -4.45
N ILE A 255 -7.00 0.04 -5.47
CA ILE A 255 -7.72 1.28 -5.72
C ILE A 255 -8.84 1.38 -4.68
N THR A 256 -8.85 2.43 -3.88
CA THR A 256 -9.84 2.65 -2.81
C THR A 256 -10.91 3.65 -3.21
N TYR A 257 -10.60 4.52 -4.14
CA TYR A 257 -11.54 5.49 -4.68
C TYR A 257 -11.22 5.76 -6.16
N LEU A 258 -12.26 5.81 -6.97
CA LEU A 258 -12.18 6.14 -8.40
C LEU A 258 -13.47 6.81 -8.84
N ALA A 259 -13.39 8.05 -9.30
CA ALA A 259 -14.51 8.81 -9.82
C ALA A 259 -14.03 9.84 -10.83
N TYR A 260 -14.92 10.30 -11.71
CA TYR A 260 -14.66 11.51 -12.46
C TYR A 260 -14.55 12.73 -11.55
N ALA A 261 -13.70 13.66 -11.90
CA ALA A 261 -13.63 14.92 -11.18
C ALA A 261 -14.99 15.64 -11.21
N PRO A 262 -15.40 16.33 -10.12
CA PRO A 262 -16.72 16.94 -9.99
C PRO A 262 -17.10 17.87 -11.16
N GLU A 263 -16.10 18.52 -11.78
CA GLU A 263 -16.33 19.46 -12.88
C GLU A 263 -16.89 18.82 -14.15
N ILE A 264 -16.58 17.54 -14.37
CA ILE A 264 -17.01 16.83 -15.59
C ILE A 264 -17.98 15.68 -15.30
N ALA A 265 -18.21 15.34 -14.03
CA ALA A 265 -19.01 14.17 -13.65
C ALA A 265 -20.42 14.17 -14.27
N ALA A 266 -21.11 15.32 -14.27
CA ALA A 266 -22.45 15.46 -14.84
C ALA A 266 -22.45 15.24 -16.38
N VAL A 267 -21.48 15.80 -17.08
CA VAL A 267 -21.37 15.66 -18.54
C VAL A 267 -21.01 14.22 -18.93
N MET A 268 -20.11 13.58 -18.15
CA MET A 268 -19.72 12.19 -18.39
C MET A 268 -20.88 11.22 -18.11
N LEU A 269 -21.70 11.50 -17.10
CA LEU A 269 -22.92 10.73 -16.84
C LEU A 269 -23.89 10.82 -18.04
N GLN A 270 -24.11 12.01 -18.58
CA GLN A 270 -24.94 12.19 -19.79
C GLN A 270 -24.38 11.42 -20.99
N ARG A 271 -23.06 11.45 -21.20
CA ARG A 271 -22.41 10.67 -22.24
C ARG A 271 -22.62 9.17 -22.07
N GLN A 272 -22.44 8.65 -20.85
CA GLN A 272 -22.67 7.23 -20.54
C GLN A 272 -24.14 6.84 -20.77
N GLN A 273 -25.11 7.68 -20.36
CA GLN A 273 -26.53 7.44 -20.62
C GLN A 273 -26.83 7.41 -22.13
N ALA A 274 -26.27 8.35 -22.90
CA ALA A 274 -26.46 8.40 -24.36
C ALA A 274 -25.88 7.15 -25.03
N SER A 275 -24.66 6.73 -24.65
CA SER A 275 -24.06 5.50 -25.16
C SER A 275 -24.92 4.27 -24.81
N ALA A 276 -25.34 4.14 -23.56
CA ALA A 276 -26.19 3.02 -23.13
C ALA A 276 -27.51 2.94 -23.90
N ILE A 277 -28.13 4.08 -24.22
CA ILE A 277 -29.32 4.12 -25.04
C ILE A 277 -29.05 3.64 -26.48
N ILE A 278 -27.94 4.06 -27.08
CA ILE A 278 -27.55 3.63 -28.42
C ILE A 278 -27.28 2.12 -28.43
N ASP A 279 -26.51 1.62 -27.45
CA ASP A 279 -26.18 0.21 -27.35
C ASP A 279 -27.43 -0.65 -27.13
N ALA A 280 -28.36 -0.19 -26.27
CA ALA A 280 -29.63 -0.86 -26.06
C ALA A 280 -30.50 -0.89 -27.34
N ARG A 281 -30.54 0.21 -28.09
CA ARG A 281 -31.26 0.26 -29.37
C ARG A 281 -30.62 -0.67 -30.40
N LYS A 282 -29.31 -0.73 -30.48
CA LYS A 282 -28.59 -1.66 -31.35
C LYS A 282 -28.95 -3.11 -31.04
N MET A 283 -28.93 -3.50 -29.76
CA MET A 283 -29.34 -4.85 -29.35
C MET A 283 -30.79 -5.17 -29.70
N ILE A 284 -31.71 -4.19 -29.58
CA ILE A 284 -33.11 -4.38 -29.97
C ILE A 284 -33.21 -4.61 -31.50
N VAL A 285 -32.49 -3.83 -32.29
CA VAL A 285 -32.50 -3.99 -33.76
C VAL A 285 -31.90 -5.32 -34.17
N ASP A 286 -30.74 -5.67 -33.65
CA ASP A 286 -30.07 -6.94 -33.94
C ASP A 286 -30.94 -8.14 -33.55
N GLY A 287 -31.58 -8.07 -32.37
CA GLY A 287 -32.53 -9.07 -31.92
C GLY A 287 -33.76 -9.16 -32.80
N ALA A 288 -34.34 -8.01 -33.24
CA ALA A 288 -35.48 -7.96 -34.12
C ALA A 288 -35.17 -8.57 -35.51
N VAL A 289 -34.00 -8.23 -36.08
CA VAL A 289 -33.56 -8.82 -37.37
C VAL A 289 -33.45 -10.33 -37.24
N GLY A 290 -32.75 -10.84 -36.19
CA GLY A 290 -32.62 -12.28 -35.99
C GLY A 290 -33.96 -13.00 -35.77
N MET A 291 -34.95 -12.36 -35.09
CA MET A 291 -36.31 -12.92 -34.97
C MET A 291 -37.04 -12.97 -36.32
N VAL A 292 -36.91 -11.94 -37.15
CA VAL A 292 -37.53 -11.91 -38.48
C VAL A 292 -36.90 -12.95 -39.39
N GLU A 293 -35.57 -13.11 -39.39
CA GLU A 293 -34.87 -14.14 -40.15
C GLU A 293 -35.34 -15.55 -39.75
N MET A 294 -35.39 -15.85 -38.45
CA MET A 294 -35.93 -17.13 -37.95
C MET A 294 -37.34 -17.38 -38.35
N ALA A 295 -38.23 -16.34 -38.33
CA ALA A 295 -39.58 -16.49 -38.72
C ALA A 295 -39.76 -16.83 -40.20
N LEU A 296 -38.99 -16.16 -41.07
CA LEU A 296 -38.97 -16.42 -42.52
C LEU A 296 -38.45 -17.82 -42.85
N ASP A 297 -37.37 -18.26 -42.20
CA ASP A 297 -36.80 -19.58 -42.41
C ASP A 297 -37.77 -20.69 -41.99
N ARG A 298 -38.44 -20.56 -40.83
CA ARG A 298 -39.48 -21.50 -40.38
C ARG A 298 -40.69 -21.58 -41.29
N LEU A 299 -41.15 -20.44 -41.83
CA LEU A 299 -42.25 -20.40 -42.81
C LEU A 299 -41.86 -21.10 -44.08
N LYS A 300 -40.63 -20.96 -44.57
CA LYS A 300 -40.08 -21.62 -45.72
C LYS A 300 -39.94 -23.13 -45.55
N GLU A 301 -39.39 -23.56 -44.39
CA GLU A 301 -39.25 -24.98 -44.07
C GLU A 301 -40.57 -25.73 -43.95
N ASN A 302 -41.58 -25.11 -43.38
CA ASN A 302 -42.88 -25.73 -43.18
C ASN A 302 -43.81 -25.61 -44.44
N ASN A 303 -43.37 -25.01 -45.52
CA ASN A 303 -44.18 -24.77 -46.74
C ASN A 303 -45.59 -24.20 -46.45
N THR A 304 -45.70 -23.38 -45.37
CA THR A 304 -47.01 -22.91 -44.85
C THR A 304 -47.60 -21.85 -45.77
N VAL A 305 -46.78 -21.05 -46.46
CA VAL A 305 -47.19 -19.97 -47.35
C VAL A 305 -46.12 -19.78 -48.43
N GLU A 306 -46.48 -19.78 -49.69
CA GLU A 306 -45.62 -19.31 -50.81
C GLU A 306 -45.63 -17.78 -50.77
N LEU A 307 -44.50 -17.19 -50.33
CA LEU A 307 -44.29 -15.75 -50.28
C LEU A 307 -43.41 -15.32 -51.46
N ASP A 308 -43.96 -14.45 -52.29
CA ASP A 308 -43.17 -13.72 -53.27
C ASP A 308 -42.25 -12.68 -52.62
N GLU A 309 -41.25 -12.15 -53.29
CA GLU A 309 -40.27 -11.22 -52.76
C GLU A 309 -40.91 -9.92 -52.23
N GLU A 310 -42.01 -9.46 -52.87
CA GLU A 310 -42.73 -8.24 -52.48
C GLU A 310 -43.47 -8.41 -51.17
N ARG A 311 -44.12 -9.56 -51.00
CA ARG A 311 -44.82 -9.90 -49.74
C ARG A 311 -43.87 -10.16 -48.61
N LYS A 312 -42.72 -10.78 -48.88
CA LYS A 312 -41.65 -10.92 -47.87
C LYS A 312 -41.16 -9.56 -47.38
N ALA A 313 -40.86 -8.64 -48.31
CA ALA A 313 -40.41 -7.30 -47.95
C ALA A 313 -41.42 -6.53 -47.13
N ALA A 314 -42.69 -6.62 -47.47
CA ALA A 314 -43.79 -6.01 -46.68
C ALA A 314 -43.91 -6.62 -45.30
N MET A 315 -43.80 -7.95 -45.19
CA MET A 315 -43.83 -8.64 -43.88
C MET A 315 -42.64 -8.30 -42.98
N VAL A 316 -41.43 -8.28 -43.56
CA VAL A 316 -40.21 -7.85 -42.84
C VAL A 316 -40.34 -6.43 -42.33
N SER A 317 -40.78 -5.49 -43.19
CA SER A 317 -41.00 -4.10 -42.79
C SER A 317 -41.99 -3.98 -41.62
N ASN A 318 -43.13 -4.67 -41.70
CA ASN A 318 -44.15 -4.63 -40.68
C ASN A 318 -43.66 -5.24 -39.34
N LEU A 319 -42.96 -6.38 -39.41
CA LEU A 319 -42.41 -7.01 -38.21
C LEU A 319 -41.33 -6.14 -37.55
N LEU A 320 -40.41 -5.55 -38.33
CA LEU A 320 -39.41 -4.67 -37.80
C LEU A 320 -39.97 -3.41 -37.14
N VAL A 321 -41.04 -2.82 -37.72
CA VAL A 321 -41.71 -1.68 -37.12
C VAL A 321 -42.33 -2.04 -35.77
N VAL A 322 -42.96 -3.24 -35.65
CA VAL A 322 -43.55 -3.71 -34.40
C VAL A 322 -42.46 -4.07 -33.38
N LEU A 323 -41.41 -4.78 -33.79
CA LEU A 323 -40.35 -5.26 -32.88
C LEU A 323 -39.40 -4.15 -32.42
N CYS A 324 -39.11 -3.17 -33.29
CA CYS A 324 -38.24 -2.03 -32.96
C CYS A 324 -39.01 -0.83 -32.38
N GLY A 325 -40.33 -0.83 -32.41
CA GLY A 325 -41.16 0.24 -31.90
C GLY A 325 -41.08 0.39 -30.39
N SER A 326 -41.00 1.61 -29.87
CA SER A 326 -40.95 1.91 -28.42
C SER A 326 -42.35 2.02 -27.76
N LYS A 327 -43.43 1.88 -28.53
CA LYS A 327 -44.83 1.90 -28.05
C LYS A 327 -45.49 0.60 -28.40
N ASP A 328 -46.40 0.14 -27.54
CA ASP A 328 -47.21 -1.03 -27.82
C ASP A 328 -47.98 -0.85 -29.16
N ALA A 329 -47.73 -1.77 -30.09
CA ALA A 329 -48.38 -1.74 -31.37
C ALA A 329 -49.88 -2.01 -31.21
N GLN A 330 -50.74 -1.06 -31.54
CA GLN A 330 -52.17 -1.30 -31.62
C GLN A 330 -52.48 -1.96 -32.98
N PRO A 331 -52.94 -3.20 -33.01
CA PRO A 331 -53.29 -3.86 -34.28
C PRO A 331 -54.48 -3.16 -34.89
N ILE A 332 -54.26 -2.47 -35.99
CA ILE A 332 -55.35 -1.96 -36.84
C ILE A 332 -55.69 -3.08 -37.80
N VAL A 333 -56.79 -3.78 -37.52
CA VAL A 333 -57.33 -4.76 -38.44
C VAL A 333 -58.12 -4.01 -39.53
N ASN A 334 -57.54 -3.96 -40.72
CA ASN A 334 -58.25 -3.44 -41.88
C ASN A 334 -59.22 -4.53 -42.39
N SER A 335 -60.49 -4.46 -41.97
CA SER A 335 -61.54 -5.43 -42.34
C SER A 335 -62.19 -5.10 -43.68
N GLY A 336 -61.66 -4.20 -44.48
CA GLY A 336 -62.33 -3.64 -45.63
C GLY A 336 -61.64 -3.81 -46.97
N SER A 337 -61.24 -5.02 -47.38
CA SER A 337 -61.10 -5.35 -48.82
C SER A 337 -61.09 -6.83 -49.04
N LEU A 338 -62.29 -7.38 -48.91
CA LEU A 338 -62.67 -8.61 -49.61
C LEU A 338 -63.39 -8.20 -50.88
N TYR A 339 -62.70 -7.71 -51.87
CA TYR A 339 -63.14 -7.73 -53.27
C TYR A 339 -61.88 -7.76 -54.13
#